data_01f69c612c8929657d6c21ebb23696d6
#
_entry.id   01f69c612c8929657d6c21ebb23696d6
#
_cell.length_a   1.000
_cell.length_b   1.000
_cell.length_c   1.000
_cell.angle_alpha   90.00
_cell.angle_beta   90.00
_cell.angle_gamma   90.00
#
_symmetry.space_group_name_H-M   'P 1'
#
loop_
_entity.id
_entity.type
_entity.pdbx_description
1 polymer ?
#
loop_
_entity_poly.entity_id
_entity_poly.type
_entity_poly.pdbx_seq_one_letter_code
_entity_poly.pdbx_strand_id
1 'polypeptide(L)'
;MRHNLLATLTALCLPGTPGLAGDAARGERLFRDCLACYSVIDETGATVARGGRTGPNLFGVIGRHAGSVPDFHYSTSMVAAGQSGLRWNEADFVIYVKDATAFLRDYLNDSDARGKMAYKLRDSEKARDVWAYLGTIASP
;
A
#
# COMPACT_ATOMS: atom_id res chain seq x y z
N MET A 1 51.69 37.45 25.19
CA MET A 1 50.72 37.55 24.11
C MET A 1 50.22 36.13 23.75
N ARG A 2 49.02 35.75 24.18
CA ARG A 2 48.43 34.41 23.91
C ARG A 2 47.37 34.61 22.85
N HIS A 3 47.58 34.06 21.66
CA HIS A 3 46.61 34.10 20.57
C HIS A 3 45.66 32.86 20.71
N ASN A 4 44.42 33.09 21.06
CA ASN A 4 43.38 32.07 21.01
C ASN A 4 42.86 31.98 19.57
N LEU A 5 43.17 30.86 18.87
CA LEU A 5 42.49 30.50 17.63
C LEU A 5 41.13 29.84 17.98
N LEU A 6 40.05 30.55 17.72
CA LEU A 6 38.71 29.94 17.70
C LEU A 6 38.55 29.20 16.36
N ALA A 7 38.51 27.88 16.42
CA ALA A 7 38.13 27.04 15.29
C ALA A 7 36.59 27.02 15.18
N THR A 8 36.08 27.71 14.17
CA THR A 8 34.66 27.63 13.79
C THR A 8 34.39 26.31 13.07
N LEU A 9 33.67 25.41 13.74
CA LEU A 9 33.19 24.16 13.16
C LEU A 9 31.96 24.44 12.29
N THR A 10 32.12 24.50 10.98
CA THR A 10 31.01 24.63 10.03
C THR A 10 30.34 23.29 9.87
N ALA A 11 29.15 23.13 10.43
CA ALA A 11 28.34 21.93 10.24
C ALA A 11 27.83 21.89 8.79
N LEU A 12 28.31 20.94 8.01
CA LEU A 12 27.85 20.65 6.65
C LEU A 12 26.53 19.90 6.73
N CYS A 13 25.38 20.59 6.59
CA CYS A 13 24.09 19.98 6.40
C CYS A 13 24.07 19.34 5.01
N LEU A 14 24.20 18.00 4.95
CA LEU A 14 23.91 17.22 3.74
C LEU A 14 22.41 17.26 3.47
N PRO A 15 21.96 17.70 2.28
CA PRO A 15 20.56 17.56 1.90
C PRO A 15 20.22 16.06 1.85
N GLY A 16 19.29 15.63 2.71
CA GLY A 16 18.74 14.28 2.63
C GLY A 16 18.14 14.07 1.24
N THR A 17 18.55 13.01 0.54
CA THR A 17 17.92 12.59 -0.71
C THR A 17 16.43 12.40 -0.43
N PRO A 18 15.51 13.03 -1.18
CA PRO A 18 14.09 12.72 -1.05
C PRO A 18 13.92 11.24 -1.36
N GLY A 19 13.52 10.44 -0.36
CA GLY A 19 13.06 9.08 -0.59
C GLY A 19 11.98 9.14 -1.66
N LEU A 20 11.97 8.16 -2.58
CA LEU A 20 10.99 8.03 -3.65
C LEU A 20 9.58 7.78 -3.04
N ALA A 21 8.99 8.82 -2.46
CA ALA A 21 7.59 8.82 -2.09
C ALA A 21 6.76 8.77 -3.37
N GLY A 22 5.71 7.95 -3.41
CA GLY A 22 4.82 7.85 -4.58
C GLY A 22 4.12 9.20 -4.84
N ASP A 23 3.81 9.45 -6.11
CA ASP A 23 3.04 10.62 -6.56
C ASP A 23 1.54 10.33 -6.47
N ALA A 24 0.85 10.89 -5.47
CA ALA A 24 -0.57 10.67 -5.24
C ALA A 24 -1.45 11.16 -6.40
N ALA A 25 -1.09 12.24 -7.10
CA ALA A 25 -1.85 12.74 -8.25
C ALA A 25 -1.72 11.80 -9.46
N ARG A 26 -0.55 11.19 -9.66
CA ARG A 26 -0.37 10.11 -10.65
C ARG A 26 -1.12 8.86 -10.21
N GLY A 27 -1.06 8.54 -8.92
CA GLY A 27 -1.77 7.42 -8.29
C GLY A 27 -3.29 7.48 -8.49
N GLU A 28 -3.89 8.66 -8.38
CA GLU A 28 -5.32 8.87 -8.65
C GLU A 28 -5.72 8.44 -10.06
N ARG A 29 -4.93 8.82 -11.06
CA ARG A 29 -5.18 8.41 -12.44
C ARG A 29 -5.05 6.91 -12.64
N LEU A 30 -4.05 6.29 -12.02
CA LEU A 30 -3.81 4.84 -12.09
C LEU A 30 -4.87 4.05 -11.33
N PHE A 31 -5.39 4.60 -10.23
CA PHE A 31 -6.42 3.95 -9.41
C PHE A 31 -7.74 3.73 -10.16
N ARG A 32 -7.98 4.43 -11.27
CA ARG A 32 -9.15 4.21 -12.13
C ARG A 32 -9.24 2.75 -12.61
N ASP A 33 -8.13 2.11 -12.87
CA ASP A 33 -8.10 0.69 -13.26
C ASP A 33 -8.52 -0.22 -12.08
N CYS A 34 -8.23 0.19 -10.84
CA CYS A 34 -8.64 -0.53 -9.64
C CYS A 34 -10.16 -0.43 -9.40
N LEU A 35 -10.80 0.66 -9.84
CA LEU A 35 -12.24 0.88 -9.66
C LEU A 35 -13.11 -0.13 -10.40
N ALA A 36 -12.57 -0.89 -11.34
CA ALA A 36 -13.30 -2.01 -11.95
C ALA A 36 -13.76 -3.05 -10.90
N CYS A 37 -12.99 -3.21 -9.81
CA CYS A 37 -13.23 -4.21 -8.77
C CYS A 37 -13.46 -3.62 -7.38
N TYR A 38 -12.89 -2.45 -7.07
CA TYR A 38 -12.84 -1.90 -5.73
C TYR A 38 -13.65 -0.60 -5.61
N SER A 39 -14.12 -0.32 -4.41
CA SER A 39 -14.68 0.96 -4.01
C SER A 39 -13.99 1.45 -2.75
N VAL A 40 -14.12 2.74 -2.44
CA VAL A 40 -13.72 3.35 -1.17
C VAL A 40 -14.96 3.98 -0.56
N ILE A 41 -15.41 3.43 0.55
CA ILE A 41 -16.60 3.86 1.29
C ILE A 41 -16.14 4.11 2.73
N ASP A 42 -16.33 5.31 3.22
CA ASP A 42 -15.89 5.71 4.55
C ASP A 42 -16.75 5.11 5.68
N GLU A 43 -16.39 5.41 6.92
CA GLU A 43 -17.07 4.90 8.11
C GLU A 43 -18.51 5.40 8.24
N THR A 44 -18.86 6.52 7.61
CA THR A 44 -20.23 7.04 7.58
C THR A 44 -21.11 6.40 6.51
N GLY A 45 -20.52 5.58 5.64
CA GLY A 45 -21.17 4.98 4.47
C GLY A 45 -21.12 5.89 3.23
N ALA A 46 -20.42 7.04 3.29
CA ALA A 46 -20.27 7.91 2.14
C ALA A 46 -19.25 7.31 1.15
N THR A 47 -19.59 7.41 -0.14
CA THR A 47 -18.73 6.91 -1.21
C THR A 47 -17.66 7.94 -1.54
N VAL A 48 -16.41 7.64 -1.18
CA VAL A 48 -15.22 8.44 -1.51
C VAL A 48 -14.76 8.17 -2.95
N ALA A 49 -14.69 6.89 -3.34
CA ALA A 49 -14.41 6.49 -4.72
C ALA A 49 -15.38 5.36 -5.13
N ARG A 50 -16.17 5.62 -6.16
CA ARG A 50 -17.18 4.69 -6.67
C ARG A 50 -16.55 3.67 -7.61
N GLY A 51 -16.72 2.39 -7.30
CA GLY A 51 -16.25 1.30 -8.14
C GLY A 51 -17.02 0.00 -7.93
N GLY A 52 -16.43 -1.11 -8.37
CA GLY A 52 -16.98 -2.46 -8.21
C GLY A 52 -16.97 -2.96 -6.77
N ARG A 53 -17.58 -4.14 -6.57
CA ARG A 53 -17.67 -4.82 -5.27
C ARG A 53 -17.09 -6.24 -5.29
N THR A 54 -16.34 -6.57 -6.34
CA THR A 54 -15.64 -7.87 -6.44
C THR A 54 -14.37 -7.91 -5.61
N GLY A 55 -13.83 -6.71 -5.27
CA GLY A 55 -12.80 -6.52 -4.26
C GLY A 55 -13.37 -5.94 -2.96
N PRO A 56 -12.62 -6.00 -1.84
CA PRO A 56 -13.04 -5.43 -0.57
C PRO A 56 -13.03 -3.90 -0.60
N ASN A 57 -13.77 -3.27 0.34
CA ASN A 57 -13.66 -1.84 0.58
C ASN A 57 -12.21 -1.47 0.98
N LEU A 58 -11.63 -0.48 0.29
CA LEU A 58 -10.25 -0.06 0.54
C LEU A 58 -10.12 1.06 1.57
N PHE A 59 -11.22 1.64 2.09
CA PHE A 59 -11.13 2.61 3.17
C PHE A 59 -10.43 2.00 4.39
N GLY A 60 -9.45 2.70 4.98
CA GLY A 60 -8.67 2.21 6.10
C GLY A 60 -7.72 1.04 5.75
N VAL A 61 -7.35 0.85 4.48
CA VAL A 61 -6.47 -0.25 4.06
C VAL A 61 -5.05 -0.11 4.63
N ILE A 62 -4.55 1.11 4.82
CA ILE A 62 -3.20 1.37 5.36
C ILE A 62 -3.11 0.84 6.80
N GLY A 63 -2.17 -0.06 7.06
CA GLY A 63 -1.98 -0.69 8.37
C GLY A 63 -3.03 -1.72 8.78
N ARG A 64 -4.09 -1.94 7.97
CA ARG A 64 -5.12 -2.94 8.24
C ARG A 64 -4.60 -4.36 8.06
N HIS A 65 -5.06 -5.29 8.88
CA HIS A 65 -4.78 -6.72 8.68
C HIS A 65 -5.33 -7.19 7.32
N ALA A 66 -4.53 -7.97 6.60
CA ALA A 66 -5.00 -8.60 5.38
C ALA A 66 -6.20 -9.53 5.67
N GLY A 67 -7.13 -9.62 4.72
CA GLY A 67 -8.26 -10.52 4.84
C GLY A 67 -9.27 -10.18 5.95
N SER A 68 -9.31 -8.94 6.47
CA SER A 68 -10.07 -8.60 7.68
C SER A 68 -11.31 -7.73 7.47
N VAL A 69 -11.66 -7.35 6.23
CA VAL A 69 -12.92 -6.60 6.01
C VAL A 69 -14.10 -7.51 6.29
N PRO A 70 -15.03 -7.10 7.20
CA PRO A 70 -16.21 -7.88 7.50
C PRO A 70 -17.04 -8.16 6.26
N ASP A 71 -17.70 -9.32 6.23
CA ASP A 71 -18.64 -9.74 5.18
C ASP A 71 -18.05 -9.83 3.76
N PHE A 72 -16.72 -9.73 3.60
CA PHE A 72 -16.06 -9.96 2.33
C PHE A 72 -15.45 -11.37 2.25
N HIS A 73 -15.77 -12.08 1.17
CA HIS A 73 -15.27 -13.44 0.94
C HIS A 73 -13.86 -13.47 0.35
N TYR A 74 -12.86 -13.38 1.21
CA TYR A 74 -11.46 -13.55 0.84
C TYR A 74 -11.11 -14.98 0.42
N SER A 75 -9.93 -15.17 -0.20
CA SER A 75 -9.33 -16.51 -0.28
C SER A 75 -8.87 -16.96 1.10
N THR A 76 -8.85 -18.27 1.33
CA THR A 76 -8.29 -18.85 2.57
C THR A 76 -6.86 -18.41 2.81
N SER A 77 -6.06 -18.29 1.73
CA SER A 77 -4.66 -17.83 1.81
C SER A 77 -4.57 -16.36 2.26
N MET A 78 -5.48 -15.47 1.82
CA MET A 78 -5.47 -14.08 2.28
C MET A 78 -5.83 -13.97 3.75
N VAL A 79 -6.81 -14.74 4.21
CA VAL A 79 -7.18 -14.80 5.63
C VAL A 79 -6.01 -15.34 6.46
N ALA A 80 -5.38 -16.44 6.01
CA ALA A 80 -4.21 -17.02 6.68
C ALA A 80 -3.05 -16.04 6.78
N ALA A 81 -2.77 -15.25 5.71
CA ALA A 81 -1.73 -14.23 5.74
C ALA A 81 -2.02 -13.15 6.80
N GLY A 82 -3.27 -12.68 6.90
CA GLY A 82 -3.67 -11.74 7.94
C GLY A 82 -3.54 -12.31 9.36
N GLN A 83 -3.94 -13.56 9.55
CA GLN A 83 -3.78 -14.28 10.83
C GLN A 83 -2.30 -14.50 11.20
N SER A 84 -1.43 -14.63 10.19
CA SER A 84 0.03 -14.71 10.37
C SER A 84 0.70 -13.35 10.58
N GLY A 85 -0.09 -12.26 10.64
CA GLY A 85 0.40 -10.93 10.99
C GLY A 85 0.57 -9.96 9.83
N LEU A 86 0.18 -10.32 8.60
CA LEU A 86 0.24 -9.40 7.45
C LEU A 86 -0.64 -8.18 7.71
N ARG A 87 0.01 -7.02 7.78
CA ARG A 87 -0.62 -5.69 7.78
C ARG A 87 -0.17 -4.93 6.55
N TRP A 88 -1.13 -4.33 5.85
CA TRP A 88 -0.82 -3.61 4.63
C TRP A 88 0.10 -2.42 4.88
N ASN A 89 1.25 -2.44 4.24
CA ASN A 89 2.23 -1.38 4.14
C ASN A 89 2.64 -1.23 2.68
N GLU A 90 3.39 -0.17 2.35
CA GLU A 90 3.78 0.10 0.97
C GLU A 90 4.57 -1.04 0.33
N ALA A 91 5.55 -1.59 1.06
CA ALA A 91 6.42 -2.63 0.52
C ALA A 91 5.64 -3.89 0.14
N ASP A 92 4.78 -4.39 1.04
CA ASP A 92 3.95 -5.56 0.80
C ASP A 92 2.90 -5.31 -0.27
N PHE A 93 2.29 -4.10 -0.28
CA PHE A 93 1.34 -3.71 -1.31
C PHE A 93 1.94 -3.74 -2.71
N VAL A 94 3.13 -3.15 -2.89
CA VAL A 94 3.83 -3.11 -4.19
C VAL A 94 4.11 -4.51 -4.72
N ILE A 95 4.51 -5.45 -3.86
CA ILE A 95 4.76 -6.84 -4.26
C ILE A 95 3.44 -7.56 -4.56
N TYR A 96 2.43 -7.37 -3.71
CA TYR A 96 1.13 -8.00 -3.85
C TYR A 96 0.42 -7.62 -5.14
N VAL A 97 0.35 -6.33 -5.50
CA VAL A 97 -0.33 -5.90 -6.73
C VAL A 97 0.38 -6.33 -8.01
N LYS A 98 1.67 -6.65 -7.91
CA LYS A 98 2.44 -7.22 -9.02
C LYS A 98 2.02 -8.64 -9.36
N ASP A 99 1.80 -9.48 -8.34
CA ASP A 99 1.23 -10.83 -8.46
C ASP A 99 0.72 -11.32 -7.10
N ALA A 100 -0.58 -11.22 -6.88
CA ALA A 100 -1.20 -11.57 -5.60
C ALA A 100 -0.98 -13.04 -5.18
N THR A 101 -1.01 -13.96 -6.14
CA THR A 101 -0.80 -15.39 -5.85
C THR A 101 0.65 -15.67 -5.51
N ALA A 102 1.60 -15.13 -6.27
CA ALA A 102 3.02 -15.29 -5.97
C ALA A 102 3.36 -14.70 -4.59
N PHE A 103 2.88 -13.50 -4.28
CA PHE A 103 3.06 -12.87 -2.97
C PHE A 103 2.56 -13.76 -1.83
N LEU A 104 1.34 -14.30 -1.94
CA LEU A 104 0.77 -15.14 -0.88
C LEU A 104 1.53 -16.47 -0.70
N ARG A 105 2.02 -17.06 -1.78
CA ARG A 105 2.87 -18.24 -1.71
C ARG A 105 4.16 -17.99 -0.95
N ASP A 106 4.83 -16.89 -1.26
CA ASP A 106 6.08 -16.51 -0.62
C ASP A 106 5.83 -16.14 0.86
N TYR A 107 4.80 -15.33 1.13
CA TYR A 107 4.49 -14.87 2.49
C TYR A 107 4.13 -16.02 3.44
N LEU A 108 3.35 -16.99 2.96
CA LEU A 108 2.90 -18.16 3.74
C LEU A 108 3.85 -19.35 3.67
N ASN A 109 4.88 -19.28 2.83
CA ASN A 109 5.73 -20.44 2.47
C ASN A 109 4.87 -21.67 2.06
N ASP A 110 3.86 -21.43 1.21
CA ASP A 110 2.87 -22.40 0.76
C ASP A 110 2.69 -22.33 -0.76
N SER A 111 3.15 -23.35 -1.48
CA SER A 111 3.04 -23.43 -2.95
C SER A 111 1.59 -23.51 -3.45
N ASP A 112 0.66 -23.92 -2.60
CA ASP A 112 -0.75 -24.08 -2.93
C ASP A 112 -1.58 -22.82 -2.63
N ALA A 113 -0.99 -21.81 -1.99
CA ALA A 113 -1.66 -20.55 -1.73
C ALA A 113 -2.16 -19.88 -3.01
N ARG A 114 -3.34 -19.26 -2.94
CA ARG A 114 -4.01 -18.59 -4.06
C ARG A 114 -4.61 -17.25 -3.65
N GLY A 115 -4.34 -16.23 -4.48
CA GLY A 115 -5.02 -14.95 -4.43
C GLY A 115 -6.24 -14.93 -5.37
N LYS A 116 -7.26 -14.15 -5.03
CA LYS A 116 -8.43 -13.92 -5.90
C LYS A 116 -8.23 -12.75 -6.88
N MET A 117 -7.28 -11.84 -6.61
CA MET A 117 -7.01 -10.70 -7.48
C MET A 117 -6.28 -11.15 -8.75
N ALA A 118 -6.93 -10.96 -9.90
CA ALA A 118 -6.38 -11.31 -11.20
C ALA A 118 -5.58 -10.16 -11.84
N TYR A 119 -5.92 -8.90 -11.49
CA TYR A 119 -5.21 -7.72 -12.00
C TYR A 119 -3.76 -7.68 -11.51
N LYS A 120 -2.85 -7.26 -12.39
CA LYS A 120 -1.41 -7.17 -12.09
C LYS A 120 -0.86 -5.80 -12.46
N LEU A 121 -0.42 -5.04 -11.47
CA LEU A 121 0.32 -3.80 -11.66
C LEU A 121 1.82 -4.09 -11.51
N ARG A 122 2.50 -4.37 -12.63
CA ARG A 122 3.88 -4.86 -12.63
C ARG A 122 4.92 -3.78 -12.36
N ASP A 123 4.58 -2.52 -12.62
CA ASP A 123 5.44 -1.37 -12.42
C ASP A 123 5.41 -0.93 -10.96
N SER A 124 6.54 -1.07 -10.27
CA SER A 124 6.65 -0.76 -8.85
C SER A 124 6.52 0.73 -8.53
N GLU A 125 6.92 1.63 -9.45
CA GLU A 125 6.72 3.08 -9.23
C GLU A 125 5.23 3.42 -9.29
N LYS A 126 4.52 2.91 -10.30
CA LYS A 126 3.06 3.07 -10.39
C LYS A 126 2.33 2.49 -9.19
N ALA A 127 2.80 1.37 -8.66
CA ALA A 127 2.22 0.79 -7.45
C ALA A 127 2.43 1.69 -6.22
N ARG A 128 3.61 2.32 -6.06
CA ARG A 128 3.85 3.31 -5.01
C ARG A 128 2.97 4.55 -5.16
N ASP A 129 2.72 4.99 -6.38
CA ASP A 129 1.82 6.11 -6.63
C ASP A 129 0.38 5.79 -6.20
N VAL A 130 -0.10 4.60 -6.56
CA VAL A 130 -1.42 4.12 -6.11
C VAL A 130 -1.48 4.04 -4.59
N TRP A 131 -0.42 3.53 -3.93
CA TRP A 131 -0.35 3.50 -2.47
C TRP A 131 -0.40 4.90 -1.86
N ALA A 132 0.36 5.86 -2.42
CA ALA A 132 0.34 7.25 -1.97
C ALA A 132 -1.07 7.86 -2.10
N TYR A 133 -1.77 7.60 -3.21
CA TYR A 133 -3.15 8.05 -3.40
C TYR A 133 -4.11 7.42 -2.38
N LEU A 134 -4.00 6.12 -2.13
CA LEU A 134 -4.79 5.44 -1.09
C LEU A 134 -4.58 6.08 0.28
N GLY A 135 -3.37 6.54 0.58
CA GLY A 135 -3.07 7.29 1.80
C GLY A 135 -3.83 8.61 1.92
N THR A 136 -4.25 9.21 0.81
CA THR A 136 -5.05 10.45 0.81
C THR A 136 -6.55 10.24 0.91
N ILE A 137 -7.07 9.08 0.48
CA ILE A 137 -8.52 8.84 0.38
C ILE A 137 -9.02 7.69 1.25
N ALA A 138 -8.14 6.85 1.74
CA ALA A 138 -8.48 5.64 2.48
C ALA A 138 -7.94 5.65 3.91
N SER A 139 -7.59 6.81 4.42
CA SER A 139 -7.24 7.00 5.83
C SER A 139 -8.49 7.35 6.64
N PRO A 140 -8.64 6.77 7.84
CA PRO A 140 -9.70 7.15 8.77
C PRO A 140 -9.51 8.57 9.28
#